data_99ca1cf7df6bb03febf5e7d2740eac8c
#
_entry.id   99ca1cf7df6bb03febf5e7d2740eac8c
#
_cell.length_a   1.000
_cell.length_b   1.000
_cell.length_c   1.000
_cell.angle_alpha   90.00
_cell.angle_beta   90.00
_cell.angle_gamma   90.00
#
_symmetry.space_group_name_H-M   'P 1'
#
loop_
_entity.id
_entity.type
_entity.pdbx_description
1 polymer ?
#
loop_
_entity_poly.entity_id
_entity_poly.type
_entity_poly.pdbx_seq_one_letter_code
_entity_poly.pdbx_strand_id
1 'polypeptide(L)'
;MKKKHILNPYLIIGSILLTLFIVFTILLKVVDVKDNVEGLTIGFYSFNYYFFNLIGVNPTLDLFSDILFYLTLASACGVGVIALIQLIKRKSLLKVDVDLLTLLVSFGLLVAIYIFFEVVVINYRPIEPEASYPSSHVFLSTFILLSLTHVVRYMIDDNHKVIRNIAVTLIYVVLGLLVIFRIMSGTHWMSDILGALMLSSGLYFLYLYFTYLIKQN
;
A
#
# COMPACT_ATOMS: atom_id res chain seq x y z
N MET A 1 33.82 19.42 -8.81
CA MET A 1 33.49 18.05 -9.28
C MET A 1 32.00 18.01 -9.59
N LYS A 2 31.60 17.80 -10.86
CA LYS A 2 30.16 17.62 -11.22
C LYS A 2 29.69 16.31 -10.58
N LYS A 3 28.76 16.38 -9.58
CA LYS A 3 28.03 15.18 -9.09
C LYS A 3 27.40 14.53 -10.33
N LYS A 4 27.88 13.34 -10.71
CA LYS A 4 27.19 12.49 -11.69
C LYS A 4 25.78 12.28 -11.14
N HIS A 5 24.77 12.78 -11.83
CA HIS A 5 23.38 12.45 -11.56
C HIS A 5 23.15 10.98 -11.93
N ILE A 6 23.61 10.07 -11.07
CA ILE A 6 23.19 8.66 -11.15
C ILE A 6 21.72 8.67 -10.75
N LEU A 7 20.85 8.27 -11.67
CA LEU A 7 19.42 8.13 -11.38
C LEU A 7 19.25 7.26 -10.14
N ASN A 8 18.56 7.80 -9.13
CA ASN A 8 18.34 7.09 -7.88
C ASN A 8 17.44 5.85 -8.15
N PRO A 9 17.85 4.63 -7.75
CA PRO A 9 17.08 3.42 -8.03
C PRO A 9 15.66 3.47 -7.44
N TYR A 10 15.46 4.14 -6.31
CA TYR A 10 14.11 4.29 -5.73
C TYR A 10 13.19 5.11 -6.64
N LEU A 11 13.69 6.21 -7.23
CA LEU A 11 12.93 7.02 -8.18
C LEU A 11 12.56 6.20 -9.42
N ILE A 12 13.52 5.44 -9.97
CA ILE A 12 13.28 4.63 -11.17
C ILE A 12 12.21 3.57 -10.90
N ILE A 13 12.37 2.77 -9.84
CA ILE A 13 11.44 1.69 -9.51
C ILE A 13 10.05 2.26 -9.18
N GLY A 14 9.99 3.32 -8.36
CA GLY A 14 8.73 3.97 -8.02
C GLY A 14 8.00 4.50 -9.26
N SER A 15 8.72 5.18 -10.17
CA SER A 15 8.14 5.71 -11.40
C SER A 15 7.65 4.60 -12.33
N ILE A 16 8.40 3.50 -12.48
CA ILE A 16 7.97 2.34 -13.28
C ILE A 16 6.68 1.76 -12.71
N LEU A 17 6.62 1.49 -11.41
CA LEU A 17 5.43 0.90 -10.77
C LEU A 17 4.21 1.80 -10.88
N LEU A 18 4.36 3.11 -10.70
CA LEU A 18 3.24 4.05 -10.87
C LEU A 18 2.81 4.18 -12.33
N THR A 19 3.73 4.13 -13.29
CA THR A 19 3.39 4.09 -14.71
C THR A 19 2.63 2.83 -15.06
N LEU A 20 3.08 1.66 -14.56
CA LEU A 20 2.38 0.39 -14.73
C LEU A 20 0.98 0.44 -14.10
N PHE A 21 0.83 1.01 -12.92
CA PHE A 21 -0.47 1.21 -12.28
C PHE A 21 -1.42 2.07 -13.15
N ILE A 22 -0.94 3.19 -13.68
CA ILE A 22 -1.75 4.08 -14.54
C ILE A 22 -2.18 3.34 -15.81
N VAL A 23 -1.24 2.67 -16.49
CA VAL A 23 -1.54 1.88 -17.70
C VAL A 23 -2.54 0.76 -17.37
N PHE A 24 -2.33 0.04 -16.27
CA PHE A 24 -3.23 -1.02 -15.82
C PHE A 24 -4.64 -0.50 -15.53
N THR A 25 -4.76 0.65 -14.87
CA THR A 25 -6.04 1.32 -14.59
C THR A 25 -6.77 1.72 -15.87
N ILE A 26 -6.05 2.24 -16.88
CA ILE A 26 -6.62 2.56 -18.18
C ILE A 26 -7.11 1.28 -18.89
N LEU A 27 -6.27 0.24 -18.90
CA LEU A 27 -6.63 -1.04 -19.51
C LEU A 27 -7.84 -1.68 -18.84
N LEU A 28 -7.99 -1.56 -17.53
CA LEU A 28 -9.15 -2.04 -16.77
C LEU A 28 -10.47 -1.39 -17.26
N LYS A 29 -10.41 -0.16 -17.78
CA LYS A 29 -11.59 0.56 -18.30
C LYS A 29 -11.93 0.23 -19.74
N VAL A 30 -11.04 -0.41 -20.50
CA VAL A 30 -11.22 -0.59 -21.96
C VAL A 30 -11.07 -2.03 -22.44
N VAL A 31 -10.46 -2.91 -21.65
CA VAL A 31 -10.19 -4.30 -22.06
C VAL A 31 -11.17 -5.25 -21.39
N ASP A 32 -11.83 -6.07 -22.18
CA ASP A 32 -12.79 -7.10 -21.75
C ASP A 32 -13.76 -6.57 -20.68
N VAL A 33 -14.41 -5.47 -21.03
CA VAL A 33 -15.37 -4.77 -20.18
C VAL A 33 -16.77 -5.33 -20.43
N LYS A 34 -17.44 -5.77 -19.36
CA LYS A 34 -18.82 -6.27 -19.42
C LYS A 34 -19.61 -5.81 -18.20
N ASP A 35 -20.92 -5.70 -18.37
CA ASP A 35 -21.82 -5.46 -17.27
C ASP A 35 -22.18 -6.78 -16.59
N ASN A 36 -22.25 -6.74 -15.25
CA ASN A 36 -22.77 -7.84 -14.47
C ASN A 36 -24.33 -7.88 -14.53
N VAL A 37 -24.93 -8.84 -13.83
CA VAL A 37 -26.40 -8.98 -13.79
C VAL A 37 -27.14 -7.77 -13.19
N GLU A 38 -26.46 -6.91 -12.46
CA GLU A 38 -26.98 -5.66 -11.86
C GLU A 38 -26.73 -4.44 -12.75
N GLY A 39 -26.14 -4.62 -13.94
CA GLY A 39 -25.80 -3.53 -14.86
C GLY A 39 -24.55 -2.74 -14.46
N LEU A 40 -23.73 -3.27 -13.53
CA LEU A 40 -22.48 -2.65 -13.11
C LEU A 40 -21.33 -3.10 -14.02
N THR A 41 -20.59 -2.13 -14.53
CA THR A 41 -19.48 -2.36 -15.45
C THR A 41 -18.23 -2.92 -14.76
N ILE A 42 -17.73 -4.06 -15.22
CA ILE A 42 -16.54 -4.74 -14.69
C ILE A 42 -15.49 -4.86 -15.79
N GLY A 43 -14.31 -4.32 -15.54
CA GLY A 43 -13.15 -4.47 -16.43
C GLY A 43 -12.39 -5.76 -16.18
N PHE A 44 -11.63 -6.21 -17.20
CA PHE A 44 -10.96 -7.52 -17.21
C PHE A 44 -11.91 -8.66 -16.79
N TYR A 45 -13.13 -8.62 -17.30
CA TYR A 45 -14.23 -9.48 -16.88
C TYR A 45 -13.84 -10.96 -16.84
N SER A 46 -13.34 -11.51 -17.97
CA SER A 46 -13.01 -12.95 -18.05
C SER A 46 -11.90 -13.35 -17.09
N PHE A 47 -10.87 -12.50 -16.92
CA PHE A 47 -9.79 -12.70 -15.96
C PHE A 47 -10.30 -12.67 -14.51
N ASN A 48 -11.08 -11.67 -14.16
CA ASN A 48 -11.61 -11.51 -12.81
C ASN A 48 -12.58 -12.63 -12.43
N TYR A 49 -13.51 -12.98 -13.33
CA TYR A 49 -14.45 -14.09 -13.10
C TYR A 49 -13.79 -15.46 -13.07
N TYR A 50 -12.70 -15.68 -13.80
CA TYR A 50 -11.93 -16.92 -13.71
C TYR A 50 -11.42 -17.15 -12.29
N PHE A 51 -10.78 -16.14 -11.68
CA PHE A 51 -10.29 -16.23 -10.31
C PHE A 51 -11.41 -16.29 -9.29
N PHE A 52 -12.46 -15.49 -9.47
CA PHE A 52 -13.61 -15.50 -8.57
C PHE A 52 -14.31 -16.86 -8.53
N ASN A 53 -14.53 -17.50 -9.66
CA ASN A 53 -15.12 -18.83 -9.74
C ASN A 53 -14.22 -19.92 -9.16
N LEU A 54 -12.90 -19.75 -9.25
CA LEU A 54 -11.93 -20.70 -8.67
C LEU A 54 -11.87 -20.62 -7.15
N ILE A 55 -11.96 -19.41 -6.59
CA ILE A 55 -11.77 -19.13 -5.17
C ILE A 55 -13.10 -19.15 -4.41
N GLY A 56 -14.15 -18.58 -4.98
CA GLY A 56 -15.43 -18.34 -4.31
C GLY A 56 -15.35 -17.25 -3.25
N VAL A 57 -16.37 -17.18 -2.40
CA VAL A 57 -16.46 -16.20 -1.31
C VAL A 57 -16.24 -16.90 0.03
N ASN A 58 -15.33 -16.36 0.85
CA ASN A 58 -15.01 -16.89 2.17
C ASN A 58 -15.04 -15.79 3.24
N PRO A 59 -16.17 -15.63 3.98
CA PRO A 59 -16.31 -14.60 5.01
C PRO A 59 -15.31 -14.71 6.17
N THR A 60 -14.85 -15.94 6.49
CA THR A 60 -13.87 -16.15 7.56
C THR A 60 -12.52 -15.56 7.18
N LEU A 61 -12.07 -15.75 5.94
CA LEU A 61 -10.82 -15.17 5.45
C LEU A 61 -10.93 -13.66 5.27
N ASP A 62 -12.12 -13.17 4.94
CA ASP A 62 -12.40 -11.73 4.93
C ASP A 62 -12.20 -11.13 6.33
N LEU A 63 -12.81 -11.71 7.36
CA LEU A 63 -12.64 -11.29 8.76
C LEU A 63 -11.15 -11.31 9.20
N PHE A 64 -10.38 -12.34 8.83
CA PHE A 64 -8.95 -12.36 9.14
C PHE A 64 -8.19 -11.26 8.42
N SER A 65 -8.52 -10.97 7.15
CA SER A 65 -7.97 -9.84 6.41
C SER A 65 -8.27 -8.52 7.11
N ASP A 66 -9.49 -8.32 7.60
CA ASP A 66 -9.91 -7.12 8.32
C ASP A 66 -9.14 -6.95 9.64
N ILE A 67 -8.98 -8.04 10.42
CA ILE A 67 -8.19 -8.00 11.66
C ILE A 67 -6.74 -7.55 11.37
N LEU A 68 -6.10 -8.14 10.36
CA LEU A 68 -4.73 -7.77 9.98
C LEU A 68 -4.66 -6.31 9.47
N PHE A 69 -5.69 -5.85 8.76
CA PHE A 69 -5.81 -4.46 8.32
C PHE A 69 -5.89 -3.50 9.49
N TYR A 70 -6.76 -3.75 10.48
CA TYR A 70 -6.86 -2.89 11.67
C TYR A 70 -5.58 -2.89 12.51
N LEU A 71 -4.89 -4.04 12.63
CA LEU A 71 -3.56 -4.09 13.26
C LEU A 71 -2.53 -3.25 12.50
N THR A 72 -2.61 -3.25 11.17
CA THR A 72 -1.76 -2.40 10.32
C THR A 72 -2.05 -0.92 10.56
N LEU A 73 -3.31 -0.50 10.61
CA LEU A 73 -3.68 0.88 10.93
C LEU A 73 -3.21 1.29 12.34
N ALA A 74 -3.33 0.40 13.32
CA ALA A 74 -2.81 0.63 14.66
C ALA A 74 -1.28 0.85 14.65
N SER A 75 -0.53 0.13 13.81
CA SER A 75 0.91 0.34 13.66
C SER A 75 1.25 1.71 13.05
N ALA A 76 0.46 2.20 12.10
CA ALA A 76 0.61 3.54 11.55
C ALA A 76 0.36 4.63 12.62
N CYS A 77 -0.67 4.44 13.46
CA CYS A 77 -0.88 5.30 14.63
C CYS A 77 0.32 5.28 15.59
N GLY A 78 0.93 4.10 15.81
CA GLY A 78 2.15 3.96 16.62
C GLY A 78 3.30 4.81 16.07
N VAL A 79 3.52 4.82 14.77
CA VAL A 79 4.51 5.71 14.11
C VAL A 79 4.18 7.19 14.38
N GLY A 80 2.90 7.57 14.27
CA GLY A 80 2.45 8.93 14.59
C GLY A 80 2.74 9.31 16.05
N VAL A 81 2.51 8.40 16.99
CA VAL A 81 2.83 8.61 18.42
C VAL A 81 4.34 8.81 18.64
N ILE A 82 5.19 8.00 17.96
CA ILE A 82 6.66 8.16 18.04
C ILE A 82 7.07 9.54 17.53
N ALA A 83 6.55 9.99 16.41
CA ALA A 83 6.83 11.31 15.85
C ALA A 83 6.36 12.44 16.81
N LEU A 84 5.19 12.29 17.42
CA LEU A 84 4.67 13.23 18.41
C LEU A 84 5.54 13.30 19.66
N ILE A 85 6.00 12.17 20.19
CA ILE A 85 6.93 12.12 21.31
C ILE A 85 8.23 12.86 20.98
N GLN A 86 8.77 12.65 19.79
CA GLN A 86 9.96 13.38 19.32
C GLN A 86 9.70 14.88 19.24
N LEU A 87 8.55 15.30 18.70
CA LEU A 87 8.17 16.71 18.58
C LEU A 87 8.10 17.38 19.97
N ILE A 88 7.42 16.73 20.93
CA ILE A 88 7.28 17.26 22.30
C ILE A 88 8.65 17.38 22.98
N LYS A 89 9.49 16.34 22.89
CA LYS A 89 10.81 16.33 23.53
C LYS A 89 11.78 17.33 22.89
N ARG A 90 11.77 17.45 21.55
CA ARG A 90 12.71 18.30 20.80
C ARG A 90 12.18 19.72 20.55
N LYS A 91 10.89 19.97 20.84
CA LYS A 91 10.21 21.28 20.76
C LYS A 91 10.30 21.97 19.39
N SER A 92 10.52 21.21 18.31
CA SER A 92 10.63 21.74 16.95
C SER A 92 10.34 20.65 15.93
N LEU A 93 9.52 20.94 14.93
CA LEU A 93 9.25 20.05 13.80
C LEU A 93 10.52 19.73 13.01
N LEU A 94 11.40 20.71 12.82
CA LEU A 94 12.65 20.53 12.09
C LEU A 94 13.66 19.61 12.79
N LYS A 95 13.41 19.28 14.06
CA LYS A 95 14.23 18.34 14.84
C LYS A 95 13.63 16.94 14.90
N VAL A 96 12.40 16.73 14.42
CA VAL A 96 11.82 15.39 14.27
C VAL A 96 12.57 14.65 13.14
N ASP A 97 12.75 13.36 13.30
CA ASP A 97 13.51 12.57 12.32
C ASP A 97 12.83 12.62 10.92
N VAL A 98 13.63 12.87 9.90
CA VAL A 98 13.18 13.05 8.50
C VAL A 98 12.37 11.84 8.04
N ASP A 99 12.79 10.61 8.41
CA ASP A 99 12.08 9.37 8.06
C ASP A 99 10.63 9.38 8.55
N LEU A 100 10.39 9.87 9.77
CA LEU A 100 9.06 9.96 10.36
C LEU A 100 8.25 11.09 9.72
N LEU A 101 8.84 12.26 9.50
CA LEU A 101 8.15 13.39 8.90
C LEU A 101 7.72 13.10 7.46
N THR A 102 8.61 12.56 6.64
CA THR A 102 8.28 12.17 5.26
C THR A 102 7.23 11.06 5.22
N LEU A 103 7.24 10.14 6.19
CA LEU A 103 6.23 9.10 6.31
C LEU A 103 4.86 9.67 6.68
N LEU A 104 4.77 10.61 7.62
CA LEU A 104 3.50 11.26 7.99
C LEU A 104 2.89 12.04 6.82
N VAL A 105 3.72 12.75 6.05
CA VAL A 105 3.26 13.41 4.82
C VAL A 105 2.76 12.38 3.80
N SER A 106 3.47 11.26 3.66
CA SER A 106 3.06 10.17 2.77
C SER A 106 1.76 9.51 3.22
N PHE A 107 1.49 9.39 4.53
CA PHE A 107 0.19 8.91 5.03
C PHE A 107 -0.95 9.88 4.67
N GLY A 108 -0.72 11.19 4.74
CA GLY A 108 -1.70 12.18 4.27
C GLY A 108 -2.03 12.00 2.78
N LEU A 109 -1.00 11.82 1.94
CA LEU A 109 -1.19 11.54 0.52
C LEU A 109 -1.92 10.21 0.29
N LEU A 110 -1.56 9.16 1.05
CA LEU A 110 -2.20 7.85 0.98
C LEU A 110 -3.71 7.93 1.24
N VAL A 111 -4.11 8.68 2.28
CA VAL A 111 -5.53 8.92 2.62
C VAL A 111 -6.22 9.71 1.51
N ALA A 112 -5.58 10.73 0.94
CA ALA A 112 -6.15 11.51 -0.16
C ALA A 112 -6.39 10.63 -1.40
N ILE A 113 -5.44 9.75 -1.74
CA ILE A 113 -5.60 8.80 -2.86
C ILE A 113 -6.71 7.78 -2.55
N TYR A 114 -6.78 7.27 -1.32
CA TYR A 114 -7.86 6.38 -0.90
C TYR A 114 -9.23 7.04 -1.11
N ILE A 115 -9.44 8.25 -0.59
CA ILE A 115 -10.69 9.00 -0.76
C ILE A 115 -11.00 9.23 -2.25
N PHE A 116 -9.99 9.55 -3.07
CA PHE A 116 -10.17 9.73 -4.50
C PHE A 116 -10.79 8.49 -5.16
N PHE A 117 -10.28 7.29 -4.86
CA PHE A 117 -10.79 6.05 -5.45
C PHE A 117 -12.11 5.56 -4.85
N GLU A 118 -12.49 5.99 -3.64
CA GLU A 118 -13.83 5.76 -3.10
C GLU A 118 -14.88 6.62 -3.83
N VAL A 119 -14.50 7.83 -4.27
CA VAL A 119 -15.39 8.74 -4.99
C VAL A 119 -15.40 8.45 -6.50
N VAL A 120 -14.23 8.16 -7.08
CA VAL A 120 -14.06 7.88 -8.52
C VAL A 120 -14.04 6.37 -8.73
N VAL A 121 -15.23 5.78 -8.85
CA VAL A 121 -15.37 4.33 -9.01
C VAL A 121 -14.80 3.88 -10.35
N ILE A 122 -13.77 3.05 -10.31
CA ILE A 122 -13.13 2.43 -11.47
C ILE A 122 -13.73 1.05 -11.77
N ASN A 123 -14.00 0.27 -10.74
CA ASN A 123 -14.59 -1.06 -10.81
C ASN A 123 -15.48 -1.29 -9.60
N TYR A 124 -16.47 -2.19 -9.69
CA TYR A 124 -17.37 -2.56 -8.59
C TYR A 124 -16.99 -3.90 -8.00
N ARG A 125 -17.33 -4.16 -6.73
CA ARG A 125 -17.05 -5.43 -6.04
C ARG A 125 -17.81 -6.61 -6.67
N PRO A 126 -17.31 -7.86 -6.46
CA PRO A 126 -17.99 -9.06 -6.94
C PRO A 126 -19.40 -9.27 -6.36
N ILE A 127 -19.60 -8.92 -5.10
CA ILE A 127 -20.79 -9.28 -4.31
C ILE A 127 -21.59 -8.07 -3.80
N GLU A 128 -21.06 -6.87 -3.91
CA GLU A 128 -21.69 -5.64 -3.42
C GLU A 128 -21.49 -4.50 -4.43
N PRO A 129 -22.47 -3.60 -4.63
CA PRO A 129 -22.37 -2.49 -5.58
C PRO A 129 -21.53 -1.32 -5.03
N GLU A 130 -20.37 -1.63 -4.44
CA GLU A 130 -19.44 -0.67 -3.86
C GLU A 130 -18.16 -0.53 -4.69
N ALA A 131 -17.43 0.57 -4.48
CA ALA A 131 -16.13 0.76 -5.11
C ALA A 131 -15.17 -0.39 -4.73
N SER A 132 -14.48 -0.93 -5.74
CA SER A 132 -13.62 -2.10 -5.59
C SER A 132 -12.15 -1.79 -5.85
N TYR A 133 -11.86 -0.93 -6.81
CA TYR A 133 -10.51 -0.71 -7.31
C TYR A 133 -9.93 0.64 -6.89
N PRO A 134 -8.66 0.64 -6.44
CA PRO A 134 -7.85 -0.50 -5.99
C PRO A 134 -8.31 -0.99 -4.62
N SER A 135 -8.08 -2.27 -4.26
CA SER A 135 -8.45 -2.80 -2.95
C SER A 135 -7.84 -1.97 -1.81
N SER A 136 -8.68 -1.29 -1.03
CA SER A 136 -8.27 -0.36 0.03
C SER A 136 -7.43 -1.05 1.12
N HIS A 137 -7.81 -2.27 1.53
CA HIS A 137 -7.06 -3.06 2.51
C HIS A 137 -5.64 -3.37 2.03
N VAL A 138 -5.50 -3.85 0.79
CA VAL A 138 -4.18 -4.17 0.22
C VAL A 138 -3.38 -2.90 -0.03
N PHE A 139 -4.01 -1.85 -0.56
CA PHE A 139 -3.35 -0.57 -0.86
C PHE A 139 -2.75 0.08 0.39
N LEU A 140 -3.58 0.30 1.42
CA LEU A 140 -3.13 0.95 2.65
C LEU A 140 -2.13 0.08 3.39
N SER A 141 -2.43 -1.22 3.56
CA SER A 141 -1.56 -2.12 4.32
C SER A 141 -0.20 -2.33 3.68
N THR A 142 -0.13 -2.48 2.35
CA THR A 142 1.15 -2.67 1.67
C THR A 142 2.06 -1.47 1.87
N PHE A 143 1.55 -0.25 1.70
CA PHE A 143 2.34 0.96 1.94
C PHE A 143 2.79 1.07 3.40
N ILE A 144 1.85 0.92 4.36
CA ILE A 144 2.14 1.07 5.79
C ILE A 144 3.17 0.02 6.24
N LEU A 145 2.97 -1.26 5.91
CA LEU A 145 3.86 -2.33 6.35
C LEU A 145 5.25 -2.25 5.71
N LEU A 146 5.34 -1.94 4.40
CA LEU A 146 6.64 -1.70 3.76
C LEU A 146 7.36 -0.51 4.41
N SER A 147 6.66 0.59 4.69
CA SER A 147 7.25 1.75 5.36
C SER A 147 7.65 1.43 6.80
N LEU A 148 6.87 0.60 7.50
CA LEU A 148 7.22 0.13 8.84
C LEU A 148 8.52 -0.67 8.86
N THR A 149 8.80 -1.49 7.83
CA THR A 149 10.11 -2.18 7.73
C THR A 149 11.27 -1.19 7.66
N HIS A 150 11.10 -0.07 6.96
CA HIS A 150 12.11 0.99 6.88
C HIS A 150 12.29 1.66 8.24
N VAL A 151 11.20 2.03 8.93
CA VAL A 151 11.24 2.63 10.27
C VAL A 151 11.93 1.71 11.29
N VAL A 152 11.57 0.41 11.30
CA VAL A 152 12.19 -0.60 12.17
C VAL A 152 13.70 -0.70 11.92
N ARG A 153 14.12 -0.72 10.65
CA ARG A 153 15.54 -0.76 10.28
C ARG A 153 16.29 0.51 10.66
N TYR A 154 15.62 1.64 10.64
CA TYR A 154 16.17 2.93 11.05
C TYR A 154 16.29 3.04 12.57
N MET A 155 15.30 2.56 13.34
CA MET A 155 15.22 2.73 14.79
C MET A 155 16.03 1.70 15.57
N ILE A 156 16.22 0.49 15.04
CA ILE A 156 16.93 -0.61 15.71
C ILE A 156 18.34 -0.72 15.11
N ASP A 157 19.34 -0.43 15.94
CA ASP A 157 20.76 -0.44 15.57
C ASP A 157 21.30 -1.85 15.28
N ASP A 158 22.55 -1.92 14.81
CA ASP A 158 23.22 -3.18 14.47
C ASP A 158 23.55 -4.06 15.68
N ASN A 159 23.60 -3.51 16.89
CA ASN A 159 23.80 -4.31 18.10
C ASN A 159 22.61 -5.24 18.38
N HIS A 160 21.42 -4.85 17.87
CA HIS A 160 20.17 -5.59 18.01
C HIS A 160 19.67 -6.17 16.66
N LYS A 161 20.60 -6.46 15.72
CA LYS A 161 20.27 -6.92 14.36
C LYS A 161 19.36 -8.16 14.32
N VAL A 162 19.46 -9.06 15.30
CA VAL A 162 18.61 -10.27 15.34
C VAL A 162 17.16 -9.87 15.59
N ILE A 163 16.91 -9.02 16.59
CA ILE A 163 15.56 -8.50 16.92
C ILE A 163 15.01 -7.72 15.73
N ARG A 164 15.81 -6.86 15.13
CA ARG A 164 15.45 -6.10 13.93
C ARG A 164 15.02 -7.01 12.78
N ASN A 165 15.81 -8.05 12.48
CA ASN A 165 15.52 -8.97 11.39
C ASN A 165 14.26 -9.80 11.67
N ILE A 166 14.05 -10.26 12.90
CA ILE A 166 12.82 -10.95 13.30
C ILE A 166 11.61 -10.03 13.10
N ALA A 167 11.67 -8.79 13.59
CA ALA A 167 10.58 -7.82 13.44
C ALA A 167 10.26 -7.55 11.96
N VAL A 168 11.27 -7.32 11.12
CA VAL A 168 11.09 -7.10 9.69
C VAL A 168 10.50 -8.35 9.01
N THR A 169 10.95 -9.55 9.37
CA THR A 169 10.40 -10.80 8.81
C THR A 169 8.92 -10.96 9.20
N LEU A 170 8.56 -10.69 10.45
CA LEU A 170 7.17 -10.74 10.90
C LEU A 170 6.29 -9.76 10.14
N ILE A 171 6.77 -8.54 9.87
CA ILE A 171 6.03 -7.56 9.07
C ILE A 171 5.78 -8.09 7.65
N TYR A 172 6.77 -8.70 7.00
CA TYR A 172 6.58 -9.29 5.67
C TYR A 172 5.61 -10.49 5.70
N VAL A 173 5.66 -11.31 6.75
CA VAL A 173 4.71 -12.42 6.94
C VAL A 173 3.28 -11.87 7.07
N VAL A 174 3.07 -10.85 7.90
CA VAL A 174 1.75 -10.20 8.07
C VAL A 174 1.26 -9.63 6.74
N LEU A 175 2.13 -8.94 5.98
CA LEU A 175 1.77 -8.43 4.65
C LEU A 175 1.36 -9.56 3.71
N GLY A 176 2.15 -10.63 3.64
CA GLY A 176 1.84 -11.78 2.79
C GLY A 176 0.51 -12.45 3.16
N LEU A 177 0.27 -12.66 4.46
CA LEU A 177 -0.99 -13.24 4.94
C LEU A 177 -2.19 -12.33 4.63
N LEU A 178 -2.08 -11.03 4.83
CA LEU A 178 -3.15 -10.07 4.52
C LEU A 178 -3.52 -10.13 3.04
N VAL A 179 -2.52 -10.09 2.14
CA VAL A 179 -2.76 -10.16 0.69
C VAL A 179 -3.38 -11.51 0.30
N ILE A 180 -2.88 -12.62 0.84
CA ILE A 180 -3.41 -13.97 0.57
C ILE A 180 -4.86 -14.07 1.06
N PHE A 181 -5.15 -13.63 2.29
CA PHE A 181 -6.50 -13.69 2.85
C PHE A 181 -7.45 -12.80 2.04
N ARG A 182 -7.01 -11.61 1.58
CA ARG A 182 -7.83 -10.73 0.75
C ARG A 182 -8.12 -11.32 -0.63
N ILE A 183 -7.15 -12.03 -1.23
CA ILE A 183 -7.39 -12.79 -2.47
C ILE A 183 -8.41 -13.91 -2.21
N MET A 184 -8.19 -14.70 -1.15
CA MET A 184 -9.00 -15.88 -0.86
C MET A 184 -10.37 -15.55 -0.22
N SER A 185 -10.61 -14.30 0.21
CA SER A 185 -11.92 -13.87 0.68
C SER A 185 -12.94 -13.75 -0.45
N GLY A 186 -12.49 -13.50 -1.69
CA GLY A 186 -13.35 -13.30 -2.86
C GLY A 186 -14.17 -12.00 -2.83
N THR A 187 -13.88 -11.07 -1.91
CA THR A 187 -14.59 -9.79 -1.79
C THR A 187 -14.06 -8.72 -2.75
N HIS A 188 -12.92 -8.98 -3.38
CA HIS A 188 -12.32 -8.15 -4.43
C HIS A 188 -11.91 -8.96 -5.64
N TRP A 189 -11.90 -8.30 -6.80
CA TRP A 189 -11.34 -8.90 -8.00
C TRP A 189 -9.81 -9.02 -7.90
N MET A 190 -9.26 -9.99 -8.64
CA MET A 190 -7.80 -10.12 -8.72
C MET A 190 -7.14 -8.85 -9.27
N SER A 191 -7.78 -8.16 -10.21
CA SER A 191 -7.31 -6.87 -10.74
C SER A 191 -7.20 -5.78 -9.68
N ASP A 192 -8.10 -5.76 -8.68
CA ASP A 192 -8.09 -4.76 -7.62
C ASP A 192 -6.88 -4.93 -6.70
N ILE A 193 -6.54 -6.20 -6.42
CA ILE A 193 -5.36 -6.57 -5.62
C ILE A 193 -4.08 -6.19 -6.37
N LEU A 194 -3.97 -6.52 -7.66
CA LEU A 194 -2.80 -6.20 -8.48
C LEU A 194 -2.60 -4.68 -8.59
N GLY A 195 -3.67 -3.92 -8.83
CA GLY A 195 -3.63 -2.47 -8.86
C GLY A 195 -3.16 -1.87 -7.53
N ALA A 196 -3.69 -2.39 -6.41
CA ALA A 196 -3.31 -1.96 -5.07
C ALA A 196 -1.81 -2.20 -4.79
N LEU A 197 -1.28 -3.37 -5.15
CA LEU A 197 0.14 -3.70 -4.96
C LEU A 197 1.06 -2.80 -5.80
N MET A 198 0.71 -2.52 -7.07
CA MET A 198 1.48 -1.61 -7.92
C MET A 198 1.49 -0.19 -7.37
N LEU A 199 0.33 0.35 -7.01
CA LEU A 199 0.18 1.71 -6.49
C LEU A 199 0.95 1.89 -5.18
N SER A 200 0.71 1.03 -4.21
CA SER A 200 1.33 1.13 -2.88
C SER A 200 2.83 0.92 -2.91
N SER A 201 3.32 -0.04 -3.68
CA SER A 201 4.77 -0.25 -3.84
C SER A 201 5.44 0.93 -4.55
N GLY A 202 4.79 1.49 -5.58
CA GLY A 202 5.27 2.67 -6.26
C GLY A 202 5.41 3.88 -5.34
N LEU A 203 4.38 4.16 -4.53
CA LEU A 203 4.40 5.22 -3.51
C LEU A 203 5.45 4.97 -2.43
N TYR A 204 5.64 3.72 -1.98
CA TYR A 204 6.67 3.36 -1.03
C TYR A 204 8.08 3.69 -1.55
N PHE A 205 8.39 3.36 -2.80
CA PHE A 205 9.69 3.72 -3.39
C PHE A 205 9.87 5.22 -3.55
N LEU A 206 8.80 5.97 -3.84
CA LEU A 206 8.87 7.44 -3.83
C LEU A 206 9.10 7.99 -2.42
N TYR A 207 8.45 7.43 -1.39
CA TYR A 207 8.72 7.78 0.01
C TYR A 207 10.22 7.60 0.34
N LEU A 208 10.81 6.46 -0.02
CA LEU A 208 12.25 6.23 0.19
C LEU A 208 13.12 7.24 -0.57
N TYR A 209 12.75 7.57 -1.80
CA TYR A 209 13.46 8.56 -2.60
C TYR A 209 13.44 9.96 -1.96
N PHE A 210 12.27 10.44 -1.54
CA PHE A 210 12.16 11.75 -0.93
C PHE A 210 12.86 11.82 0.43
N THR A 211 12.75 10.76 1.24
CA THR A 211 13.50 10.64 2.49
C THR A 211 15.01 10.73 2.25
N TYR A 212 15.51 9.99 1.25
CA TYR A 212 16.91 10.04 0.85
C TYR A 212 17.33 11.45 0.38
N LEU A 213 16.51 12.09 -0.45
CA LEU A 213 16.79 13.43 -1.00
C LEU A 213 16.90 14.49 0.11
N ILE A 214 15.97 14.48 1.07
CA ILE A 214 15.95 15.45 2.18
C ILE A 214 17.17 15.24 3.10
N LYS A 215 17.60 14.00 3.32
CA LYS A 215 18.80 13.71 4.15
C LYS A 215 20.12 14.13 3.51
N GLN A 216 20.15 14.39 2.21
CA GLN A 216 21.36 14.85 1.52
C GLN A 216 21.54 16.38 1.50
N ASN A 217 20.48 17.13 1.77
CA ASN A 217 20.48 18.59 1.86
C ASN A 217 20.62 19.04 3.31
#